data_8e61095c98eb6fa4d1affed227e869bf
#
_entry.id   8e61095c98eb6fa4d1affed227e869bf
#
_cell.length_a   1.000
_cell.length_b   1.000
_cell.length_c   1.000
_cell.angle_alpha   90.00
_cell.angle_beta   90.00
_cell.angle_gamma   90.00
#
_symmetry.space_group_name_H-M   'P 1'
#
loop_
_entity.id
_entity.type
_entity.pdbx_description
1 polymer ?
#
loop_
_entity_poly.entity_id
_entity_poly.type
_entity_poly.pdbx_seq_one_letter_code
_entity_poly.pdbx_strand_id
1 'polypeptide(L)'
;MIRIGILGNIGAGKSYIANNLGYPVFDADQEVAKLYKKNKIIFLKLKKILPKNIKSFPIEKKEITEAILQKNSNLKKIIKIVHTEVRKKMNLFFKKNKSKKFVVLDVPLLLENKLNKKGDVLIFVDSKKSDILKRLTKRKNFNKELFNIFKKIQLSSQYKMKKSHFIIKNDFTKKSVNTSIKNILQKIDQ
;
A
#
# COMPACT_ATOMS: atom_id res chain seq x y z
N MET A 1 -17.51 2.73 -12.80
CA MET A 1 -16.12 2.90 -12.32
C MET A 1 -15.63 1.57 -11.78
N ILE A 2 -14.66 0.98 -12.45
CA ILE A 2 -13.98 -0.26 -12.03
C ILE A 2 -12.79 0.12 -11.16
N ARG A 3 -12.55 -0.62 -10.07
CA ARG A 3 -11.41 -0.39 -9.18
C ARG A 3 -10.33 -1.44 -9.45
N ILE A 4 -9.12 -1.00 -9.71
CA ILE A 4 -7.95 -1.85 -9.97
C ILE A 4 -7.09 -1.89 -8.70
N GLY A 5 -7.05 -3.01 -8.01
CA GLY A 5 -6.22 -3.21 -6.82
C GLY A 5 -4.86 -3.81 -7.18
N ILE A 6 -3.77 -3.16 -6.76
CA ILE A 6 -2.41 -3.65 -7.01
C ILE A 6 -1.92 -4.45 -5.81
N LEU A 7 -1.64 -5.72 -6.03
CA LEU A 7 -1.13 -6.67 -5.04
C LEU A 7 0.35 -7.00 -5.30
N GLY A 8 1.03 -7.48 -4.29
CA GLY A 8 2.44 -7.90 -4.40
C GLY A 8 3.20 -7.71 -3.10
N ASN A 9 4.41 -8.25 -3.06
CA ASN A 9 5.28 -8.19 -1.90
C ASN A 9 5.81 -6.77 -1.63
N ILE A 10 6.32 -6.53 -0.42
CA ILE A 10 7.05 -5.29 -0.11
C ILE A 10 8.25 -5.18 -1.05
N GLY A 11 8.39 -4.04 -1.72
CA GLY A 11 9.49 -3.81 -2.66
C GLY A 11 9.26 -4.34 -4.09
N ALA A 12 8.14 -5.02 -4.38
CA ALA A 12 7.85 -5.58 -5.71
C ALA A 12 7.58 -4.54 -6.81
N GLY A 13 7.48 -3.25 -6.49
CA GLY A 13 7.25 -2.19 -7.49
C GLY A 13 5.78 -1.82 -7.72
N LYS A 14 4.89 -2.16 -6.79
CA LYS A 14 3.44 -1.87 -6.88
C LYS A 14 3.13 -0.43 -7.25
N SER A 15 3.68 0.54 -6.50
CA SER A 15 3.43 1.97 -6.71
C SER A 15 3.90 2.45 -8.09
N TYR A 16 5.00 1.90 -8.60
CA TYR A 16 5.46 2.20 -9.94
C TYR A 16 4.43 1.75 -10.98
N ILE A 17 3.94 0.52 -10.87
CA ILE A 17 2.91 -0.01 -11.77
C ILE A 17 1.60 0.77 -11.62
N ALA A 18 1.15 1.05 -10.40
CA ALA A 18 -0.06 1.83 -10.13
C ALA A 18 -0.04 3.18 -10.85
N ASN A 19 1.08 3.91 -10.76
CA ASN A 19 1.25 5.23 -11.37
C ASN A 19 1.38 5.19 -12.90
N ASN A 20 1.76 4.04 -13.49
CA ASN A 20 1.90 3.90 -14.95
C ASN A 20 0.64 3.32 -15.62
N LEU A 21 -0.43 3.00 -14.88
CA LEU A 21 -1.70 2.58 -15.45
C LEU A 21 -2.49 3.72 -16.15
N GLY A 22 -2.11 4.99 -15.92
CA GLY A 22 -2.75 6.14 -16.59
C GLY A 22 -4.10 6.55 -15.97
N TYR A 23 -4.47 6.03 -14.83
CA TYR A 23 -5.73 6.35 -14.12
C TYR A 23 -5.47 6.98 -12.75
N PRO A 24 -6.46 7.67 -12.15
CA PRO A 24 -6.32 8.22 -10.80
C PRO A 24 -5.93 7.13 -9.80
N VAL A 25 -4.89 7.39 -9.01
CA VAL A 25 -4.34 6.46 -8.02
C VAL A 25 -4.68 6.92 -6.61
N PHE A 26 -5.23 6.01 -5.80
CA PHE A 26 -5.29 6.15 -4.35
C PHE A 26 -4.04 5.50 -3.75
N ASP A 27 -3.09 6.33 -3.32
CA ASP A 27 -1.87 5.89 -2.64
C ASP A 27 -2.10 5.98 -1.13
N ALA A 28 -2.27 4.83 -0.48
CA ALA A 28 -2.54 4.76 0.95
C ALA A 28 -1.36 5.24 1.81
N ASP A 29 -0.12 5.01 1.38
CA ASP A 29 1.07 5.43 2.13
C ASP A 29 1.19 6.96 2.14
N GLN A 30 0.89 7.62 1.00
CA GLN A 30 0.82 9.08 0.94
C GLN A 30 -0.31 9.64 1.81
N GLU A 31 -1.49 9.02 1.80
CA GLU A 31 -2.60 9.47 2.66
C GLU A 31 -2.25 9.31 4.14
N VAL A 32 -1.61 8.21 4.55
CA VAL A 32 -1.11 8.03 5.92
C VAL A 32 -0.09 9.12 6.29
N ALA A 33 0.85 9.43 5.40
CA ALA A 33 1.82 10.50 5.63
C ALA A 33 1.13 11.87 5.82
N LYS A 34 0.09 12.17 5.02
CA LYS A 34 -0.72 13.40 5.19
C LYS A 34 -1.46 13.40 6.53
N LEU A 35 -2.00 12.26 6.98
CA LEU A 35 -2.65 12.15 8.28
C LEU A 35 -1.69 12.44 9.43
N TYR A 36 -0.49 11.87 9.41
CA TYR A 36 0.53 12.15 10.43
C TYR A 36 0.96 13.61 10.45
N LYS A 37 1.01 14.24 9.28
CA LYS A 37 1.44 15.64 9.15
C LYS A 37 0.36 16.66 9.54
N LYS A 38 -0.94 16.35 9.28
CA LYS A 38 -1.99 17.37 9.32
C LYS A 38 -3.20 17.05 10.22
N ASN A 39 -3.34 15.82 10.72
CA ASN A 39 -4.54 15.41 11.45
C ASN A 39 -4.30 15.35 12.96
N LYS A 40 -4.67 16.42 13.67
CA LYS A 40 -4.56 16.50 15.13
C LYS A 40 -5.35 15.40 15.87
N ILE A 41 -6.47 14.94 15.31
CA ILE A 41 -7.28 13.88 15.94
C ILE A 41 -6.52 12.55 15.94
N ILE A 42 -5.84 12.21 14.81
CA ILE A 42 -4.97 11.04 14.74
C ILE A 42 -3.82 11.15 15.73
N PHE A 43 -3.19 12.32 15.80
CA PHE A 43 -2.13 12.56 16.78
C PHE A 43 -2.61 12.31 18.21
N LEU A 44 -3.73 12.92 18.63
CA LEU A 44 -4.27 12.74 19.98
C LEU A 44 -4.62 11.29 20.30
N LYS A 45 -5.24 10.57 19.34
CA LYS A 45 -5.56 9.15 19.49
C LYS A 45 -4.31 8.29 19.62
N LEU A 46 -3.27 8.53 18.81
CA LEU A 46 -2.01 7.79 18.87
C LEU A 46 -1.23 8.14 20.13
N LYS A 47 -1.17 9.40 20.53
CA LYS A 47 -0.54 9.84 21.78
C LYS A 47 -1.18 9.21 23.00
N LYS A 48 -2.53 9.10 23.03
CA LYS A 48 -3.26 8.43 24.13
C LYS A 48 -2.84 6.97 24.32
N ILE A 49 -2.63 6.22 23.21
CA ILE A 49 -2.31 4.78 23.29
C ILE A 49 -0.82 4.48 23.29
N LEU A 50 0.03 5.43 22.85
CA LEU A 50 1.48 5.33 22.74
C LEU A 50 2.17 6.59 23.29
N PRO A 51 1.91 6.98 24.55
CA PRO A 51 2.37 8.28 25.09
C PRO A 51 3.89 8.42 25.16
N LYS A 52 4.61 7.30 25.34
CA LYS A 52 6.07 7.27 25.40
C LYS A 52 6.73 7.44 24.02
N ASN A 53 6.02 7.12 22.94
CA ASN A 53 6.57 7.15 21.59
C ASN A 53 6.11 8.38 20.79
N ILE A 54 4.81 8.72 20.87
CA ILE A 54 4.24 9.84 20.11
C ILE A 54 4.30 11.12 20.96
N LYS A 55 5.24 11.98 20.62
CA LYS A 55 5.58 13.18 21.43
C LYS A 55 5.19 14.47 20.74
N SER A 56 5.41 14.58 19.43
CA SER A 56 5.29 15.82 18.67
C SER A 56 4.17 15.79 17.63
N PHE A 57 3.65 16.98 17.30
CA PHE A 57 2.81 17.20 16.14
C PHE A 57 3.47 18.28 15.25
N PRO A 58 3.67 17.96 13.97
CA PRO A 58 3.37 16.75 13.20
C PRO A 58 4.07 15.48 13.74
N ILE A 59 3.41 14.31 13.58
CA ILE A 59 3.98 13.02 13.97
C ILE A 59 5.14 12.70 13.03
N GLU A 60 6.30 12.44 13.57
CA GLU A 60 7.46 12.02 12.79
C GLU A 60 7.41 10.53 12.46
N LYS A 61 7.86 10.18 11.25
CA LYS A 61 7.96 8.78 10.83
C LYS A 61 8.83 7.95 11.78
N LYS A 62 9.85 8.58 12.37
CA LYS A 62 10.76 7.96 13.36
C LYS A 62 9.99 7.49 14.59
N GLU A 63 9.10 8.33 15.15
CA GLU A 63 8.28 7.99 16.32
C GLU A 63 7.41 6.75 16.08
N ILE A 64 6.79 6.66 14.91
CA ILE A 64 5.99 5.49 14.51
C ILE A 64 6.87 4.25 14.37
N THR A 65 8.03 4.38 13.75
CA THR A 65 8.98 3.28 13.56
C THR A 65 9.46 2.74 14.91
N GLU A 66 9.90 3.61 15.81
CA GLU A 66 10.34 3.26 17.16
C GLU A 66 9.24 2.58 17.97
N ALA A 67 8.01 3.10 17.90
CA ALA A 67 6.87 2.47 18.57
C ALA A 67 6.62 1.04 18.09
N ILE A 68 6.75 0.78 16.79
CA ILE A 68 6.56 -0.57 16.21
C ILE A 68 7.70 -1.49 16.61
N LEU A 69 8.95 -1.02 16.57
CA LEU A 69 10.14 -1.80 16.94
C LEU A 69 10.15 -2.15 18.42
N GLN A 70 9.73 -1.22 19.28
CA GLN A 70 9.65 -1.47 20.72
C GLN A 70 8.67 -2.59 21.09
N LYS A 71 7.52 -2.66 20.40
CA LYS A 71 6.52 -3.70 20.62
C LYS A 71 5.68 -3.96 19.36
N ASN A 72 5.81 -5.15 18.79
CA ASN A 72 5.12 -5.52 17.54
C ASN A 72 3.59 -5.35 17.60
N SER A 73 2.98 -5.50 18.78
CA SER A 73 1.55 -5.28 18.98
C SER A 73 1.12 -3.83 18.74
N ASN A 74 2.05 -2.85 18.81
CA ASN A 74 1.78 -1.45 18.55
C ASN A 74 1.39 -1.22 17.08
N LEU A 75 1.95 -2.01 16.15
CA LEU A 75 1.55 -1.95 14.74
C LEU A 75 0.05 -2.17 14.57
N LYS A 76 -0.54 -3.18 15.24
CA LYS A 76 -1.99 -3.44 15.17
C LYS A 76 -2.81 -2.28 15.74
N LYS A 77 -2.35 -1.65 16.81
CA LYS A 77 -3.01 -0.48 17.41
C LYS A 77 -2.97 0.73 16.48
N ILE A 78 -1.81 1.01 15.90
CA ILE A 78 -1.63 2.11 14.93
C ILE A 78 -2.53 1.88 13.71
N ILE A 79 -2.48 0.68 13.13
CA ILE A 79 -3.29 0.29 11.98
C ILE A 79 -4.78 0.53 12.28
N LYS A 80 -5.31 0.08 13.42
CA LYS A 80 -6.72 0.25 13.80
C LYS A 80 -7.16 1.71 13.80
N ILE A 81 -6.32 2.62 14.32
CA ILE A 81 -6.64 4.05 14.37
C ILE A 81 -6.56 4.69 12.98
N VAL A 82 -5.47 4.43 12.26
CA VAL A 82 -5.18 5.07 10.98
C VAL A 82 -6.13 4.59 9.89
N HIS A 83 -6.48 3.31 9.87
CA HIS A 83 -7.34 2.72 8.84
C HIS A 83 -8.73 3.35 8.77
N THR A 84 -9.29 3.76 9.89
CA THR A 84 -10.60 4.45 9.89
C THR A 84 -10.55 5.71 9.03
N GLU A 85 -9.52 6.51 9.17
CA GLU A 85 -9.37 7.75 8.40
C GLU A 85 -8.93 7.49 6.95
N VAL A 86 -8.07 6.49 6.72
CA VAL A 86 -7.70 6.07 5.36
C VAL A 86 -8.94 5.59 4.59
N ARG A 87 -9.83 4.81 5.20
CA ARG A 87 -11.10 4.39 4.57
C ARG A 87 -11.98 5.59 4.20
N LYS A 88 -12.09 6.60 5.08
CA LYS A 88 -12.82 7.84 4.76
C LYS A 88 -12.19 8.55 3.55
N LYS A 89 -10.86 8.69 3.52
CA LYS A 89 -10.15 9.30 2.39
C LYS A 89 -10.36 8.52 1.09
N MET A 90 -10.31 7.18 1.16
CA MET A 90 -10.57 6.31 0.02
C MET A 90 -12.00 6.47 -0.52
N ASN A 91 -13.01 6.58 0.36
CA ASN A 91 -14.39 6.84 -0.06
C ASN A 91 -14.55 8.22 -0.71
N LEU A 92 -13.89 9.25 -0.19
CA LEU A 92 -13.87 10.58 -0.80
C LEU A 92 -13.19 10.55 -2.18
N PHE A 93 -12.09 9.81 -2.32
CA PHE A 93 -11.41 9.59 -3.59
C PHE A 93 -12.34 8.94 -4.62
N PHE A 94 -13.10 7.91 -4.23
CA PHE A 94 -14.09 7.29 -5.13
C PHE A 94 -15.20 8.26 -5.55
N LYS A 95 -15.74 9.04 -4.61
CA LYS A 95 -16.75 10.07 -4.92
C LYS A 95 -16.23 11.09 -5.93
N LYS A 96 -14.99 11.57 -5.75
CA LYS A 96 -14.35 12.54 -6.64
C LYS A 96 -14.13 11.99 -8.06
N ASN A 97 -13.89 10.68 -8.17
CA ASN A 97 -13.55 10.03 -9.44
C ASN A 97 -14.71 9.19 -10.02
N LYS A 98 -15.97 9.44 -9.60
CA LYS A 98 -17.12 8.61 -10.00
C LYS A 98 -17.35 8.54 -11.52
N SER A 99 -16.97 9.59 -12.27
CA SER A 99 -17.07 9.66 -13.74
C SER A 99 -15.91 8.97 -14.48
N LYS A 100 -14.87 8.53 -13.78
CA LYS A 100 -13.75 7.84 -14.40
C LYS A 100 -14.09 6.37 -14.65
N LYS A 101 -13.66 5.83 -15.80
CA LYS A 101 -13.84 4.40 -16.13
C LYS A 101 -13.14 3.50 -15.10
N PHE A 102 -11.89 3.86 -14.77
CA PHE A 102 -11.05 3.12 -13.82
C PHE A 102 -10.47 4.04 -12.74
N VAL A 103 -10.19 3.44 -11.58
CA VAL A 103 -9.35 4.00 -10.52
C VAL A 103 -8.43 2.92 -9.98
N VAL A 104 -7.24 3.31 -9.53
CA VAL A 104 -6.22 2.39 -9.05
C VAL A 104 -6.06 2.51 -7.54
N LEU A 105 -5.92 1.36 -6.86
CA LEU A 105 -5.70 1.26 -5.43
C LEU A 105 -4.28 0.73 -5.17
N ASP A 106 -3.37 1.62 -4.78
CA ASP A 106 -2.07 1.27 -4.22
C ASP A 106 -2.17 1.24 -2.70
N VAL A 107 -2.61 0.09 -2.20
CA VAL A 107 -2.83 -0.15 -0.77
C VAL A 107 -2.02 -1.38 -0.35
N PRO A 108 -0.94 -1.23 0.43
CA PRO A 108 0.00 -2.31 0.75
C PRO A 108 -0.61 -3.57 1.36
N LEU A 109 -1.68 -3.44 2.13
CA LEU A 109 -2.38 -4.53 2.83
C LEU A 109 -3.85 -4.61 2.39
N LEU A 110 -4.10 -4.53 1.08
CA LEU A 110 -5.45 -4.46 0.50
C LEU A 110 -6.32 -5.66 0.89
N LEU A 111 -5.81 -6.88 0.67
CA LEU A 111 -6.53 -8.12 0.97
C LEU A 111 -6.53 -8.42 2.47
N GLU A 112 -5.42 -8.19 3.14
CA GLU A 112 -5.25 -8.40 4.58
C GLU A 112 -6.28 -7.61 5.41
N ASN A 113 -6.61 -6.41 4.92
CA ASN A 113 -7.59 -5.52 5.57
C ASN A 113 -8.98 -5.59 4.96
N LYS A 114 -9.24 -6.53 4.06
CA LYS A 114 -10.54 -6.75 3.39
C LYS A 114 -11.06 -5.44 2.76
N LEU A 115 -10.19 -4.67 2.11
CA LEU A 115 -10.54 -3.40 1.47
C LEU A 115 -10.99 -3.58 0.02
N ASN A 116 -10.69 -4.72 -0.58
CA ASN A 116 -11.20 -5.10 -1.89
C ASN A 116 -12.69 -5.44 -1.82
N LYS A 117 -13.42 -5.17 -2.90
CA LYS A 117 -14.84 -5.53 -3.05
C LYS A 117 -15.02 -6.53 -4.19
N LYS A 118 -16.18 -7.18 -4.21
CA LYS A 118 -16.61 -7.96 -5.38
C LYS A 118 -16.68 -7.02 -6.59
N GLY A 119 -16.11 -7.44 -7.72
CA GLY A 119 -16.01 -6.62 -8.92
C GLY A 119 -14.74 -5.78 -9.04
N ASP A 120 -13.85 -5.80 -8.03
CA ASP A 120 -12.51 -5.20 -8.20
C ASP A 120 -11.66 -6.07 -9.12
N VAL A 121 -10.92 -5.45 -10.02
CA VAL A 121 -9.87 -6.10 -10.79
C VAL A 121 -8.58 -6.11 -9.98
N LEU A 122 -8.03 -7.28 -9.71
CA LEU A 122 -6.82 -7.44 -8.90
C LEU A 122 -5.64 -7.83 -9.80
N ILE A 123 -4.54 -7.07 -9.70
CA ILE A 123 -3.29 -7.30 -10.44
C ILE A 123 -2.19 -7.63 -9.44
N PHE A 124 -1.58 -8.81 -9.56
CA PHE A 124 -0.45 -9.20 -8.75
C PHE A 124 0.87 -8.84 -9.43
N VAL A 125 1.73 -8.14 -8.72
CA VAL A 125 3.09 -7.79 -9.16
C VAL A 125 4.05 -8.84 -8.65
N ASP A 126 4.52 -9.68 -9.56
CA ASP A 126 5.51 -10.72 -9.30
C ASP A 126 6.91 -10.23 -9.65
N SER A 127 7.83 -10.32 -8.69
CA SER A 127 9.23 -9.91 -8.86
C SER A 127 10.14 -10.90 -8.16
N LYS A 128 11.31 -11.14 -8.72
CA LYS A 128 12.30 -12.04 -8.12
C LYS A 128 12.73 -11.54 -6.73
N LYS A 129 12.76 -12.43 -5.74
CA LYS A 129 13.11 -12.11 -4.35
C LYS A 129 14.50 -11.45 -4.23
N SER A 130 15.47 -11.92 -5.03
CA SER A 130 16.82 -11.35 -5.09
C SER A 130 16.80 -9.88 -5.49
N ASP A 131 16.01 -9.52 -6.52
CA ASP A 131 15.95 -8.16 -7.04
C ASP A 131 15.20 -7.23 -6.08
N ILE A 132 14.16 -7.74 -5.44
CA ILE A 132 13.46 -7.03 -4.36
C ILE A 132 14.44 -6.68 -3.23
N LEU A 133 15.22 -7.66 -2.75
CA LEU A 133 16.18 -7.44 -1.66
C LEU A 133 17.28 -6.44 -2.07
N LYS A 134 17.89 -6.59 -3.25
CA LYS A 134 18.88 -5.64 -3.78
C LYS A 134 18.33 -4.21 -3.83
N ARG A 135 17.06 -4.02 -4.18
CA ARG A 135 16.43 -2.69 -4.23
C ARG A 135 16.10 -2.15 -2.84
N LEU A 136 15.62 -3.00 -1.94
CA LEU A 136 15.28 -2.58 -0.58
C LEU A 136 16.52 -2.16 0.20
N THR A 137 17.62 -2.91 0.13
CA THR A 137 18.88 -2.59 0.83
C THR A 137 19.53 -1.30 0.33
N LYS A 138 19.30 -0.91 -0.92
CA LYS A 138 19.78 0.38 -1.48
C LYS A 138 18.96 1.59 -1.00
N ARG A 139 17.81 1.40 -0.33
CA ARG A 139 17.01 2.52 0.18
C ARG A 139 17.65 3.11 1.44
N LYS A 140 17.90 4.42 1.44
CA LYS A 140 18.54 5.16 2.54
C LYS A 140 17.93 4.87 3.94
N ASN A 141 16.61 4.63 3.99
CA ASN A 141 15.87 4.39 5.24
C ASN A 141 15.38 2.94 5.36
N PHE A 142 16.09 1.97 4.78
CA PHE A 142 15.72 0.56 4.92
C PHE A 142 16.02 0.07 6.33
N ASN A 143 14.99 -0.46 6.99
CA ASN A 143 15.13 -1.11 8.29
C ASN A 143 14.70 -2.57 8.15
N LYS A 144 15.64 -3.49 8.35
CA LYS A 144 15.44 -4.94 8.19
C LYS A 144 14.43 -5.51 9.19
N GLU A 145 14.46 -5.02 10.43
CA GLU A 145 13.56 -5.50 11.49
C GLU A 145 12.12 -5.08 11.18
N LEU A 146 11.90 -3.80 10.87
CA LEU A 146 10.60 -3.28 10.44
C LEU A 146 10.08 -4.02 9.19
N PHE A 147 10.95 -4.29 8.22
CA PHE A 147 10.60 -5.10 7.05
C PHE A 147 10.09 -6.49 7.45
N ASN A 148 10.77 -7.17 8.39
CA ASN A 148 10.37 -8.49 8.85
C ASN A 148 9.02 -8.45 9.59
N ILE A 149 8.76 -7.40 10.38
CA ILE A 149 7.48 -7.21 11.06
C ILE A 149 6.35 -7.07 10.02
N PHE A 150 6.52 -6.20 9.02
CA PHE A 150 5.52 -6.03 7.96
C PHE A 150 5.34 -7.28 7.09
N LYS A 151 6.42 -8.03 6.84
CA LYS A 151 6.35 -9.29 6.09
C LYS A 151 5.49 -10.33 6.79
N LYS A 152 5.56 -10.42 8.13
CA LYS A 152 4.78 -11.38 8.94
C LYS A 152 3.27 -11.14 8.88
N ILE A 153 2.83 -9.90 8.67
CA ILE A 153 1.40 -9.57 8.59
C ILE A 153 0.83 -9.67 7.18
N GLN A 154 1.68 -9.85 6.17
CA GLN A 154 1.23 -10.03 4.78
C GLN A 154 0.76 -11.45 4.52
N LEU A 155 -0.32 -11.57 3.75
CA LEU A 155 -0.73 -12.84 3.16
C LEU A 155 0.36 -13.38 2.22
N SER A 156 0.40 -14.70 2.04
CA SER A 156 1.39 -15.33 1.17
C SER A 156 1.26 -14.85 -0.28
N SER A 157 2.38 -14.84 -1.00
CA SER A 157 2.39 -14.49 -2.43
C SER A 157 1.50 -15.42 -3.25
N GLN A 158 1.50 -16.70 -2.93
CA GLN A 158 0.64 -17.70 -3.59
C GLN A 158 -0.85 -17.40 -3.41
N TYR A 159 -1.27 -17.03 -2.19
CA TYR A 159 -2.65 -16.64 -1.94
C TYR A 159 -3.03 -15.37 -2.72
N LYS A 160 -2.18 -14.33 -2.70
CA LYS A 160 -2.42 -13.10 -3.45
C LYS A 160 -2.49 -13.35 -4.97
N MET A 161 -1.59 -14.18 -5.48
CA MET A 161 -1.56 -14.57 -6.89
C MET A 161 -2.85 -15.31 -7.29
N LYS A 162 -3.29 -16.29 -6.48
CA LYS A 162 -4.54 -17.05 -6.72
C LYS A 162 -5.79 -16.15 -6.70
N LYS A 163 -5.77 -15.03 -5.94
CA LYS A 163 -6.88 -14.07 -5.86
C LYS A 163 -6.83 -13.00 -6.95
N SER A 164 -5.76 -12.93 -7.72
CA SER A 164 -5.57 -11.92 -8.76
C SER A 164 -6.12 -12.39 -10.10
N HIS A 165 -6.67 -11.45 -10.86
CA HIS A 165 -7.15 -11.67 -12.23
C HIS A 165 -5.99 -11.62 -13.24
N PHE A 166 -4.96 -10.79 -12.94
CA PHE A 166 -3.79 -10.64 -13.78
C PHE A 166 -2.49 -10.68 -12.97
N ILE A 167 -1.42 -11.09 -13.63
CA ILE A 167 -0.07 -11.13 -13.06
C ILE A 167 0.86 -10.30 -13.94
N ILE A 168 1.58 -9.35 -13.36
CA ILE A 168 2.67 -8.63 -14.01
C ILE A 168 3.99 -9.17 -13.49
N LYS A 169 4.78 -9.80 -14.36
CA LYS A 169 6.19 -10.14 -14.07
C LYS A 169 7.00 -8.85 -14.16
N ASN A 170 7.47 -8.38 -13.02
CA ASN A 170 8.22 -7.13 -12.94
C ASN A 170 9.71 -7.39 -12.72
N ASP A 171 10.47 -7.21 -13.77
CA ASP A 171 11.96 -7.26 -13.81
C ASP A 171 12.58 -5.88 -13.54
N PHE A 172 11.75 -4.91 -13.18
CA PHE A 172 12.10 -3.51 -12.95
C PHE A 172 12.57 -2.73 -14.19
N THR A 173 12.34 -3.25 -15.40
CA THR A 173 12.54 -2.49 -16.63
C THR A 173 11.27 -1.77 -17.07
N LYS A 174 11.40 -0.55 -17.61
CA LYS A 174 10.27 0.22 -18.14
C LYS A 174 9.55 -0.50 -19.28
N LYS A 175 10.32 -1.14 -20.18
CA LYS A 175 9.79 -1.85 -21.36
C LYS A 175 8.85 -2.98 -20.95
N SER A 176 9.30 -3.87 -20.07
CA SER A 176 8.53 -5.02 -19.59
C SER A 176 7.23 -4.58 -18.90
N VAL A 177 7.32 -3.58 -18.00
CA VAL A 177 6.16 -3.06 -17.28
C VAL A 177 5.15 -2.42 -18.23
N ASN A 178 5.59 -1.56 -19.16
CA ASN A 178 4.68 -0.88 -20.08
C ASN A 178 3.97 -1.86 -21.01
N THR A 179 4.67 -2.87 -21.53
CA THR A 179 4.06 -3.94 -22.36
C THR A 179 3.01 -4.71 -21.57
N SER A 180 3.32 -5.09 -20.32
CA SER A 180 2.39 -5.81 -19.45
C SER A 180 1.14 -4.98 -19.12
N ILE A 181 1.31 -3.69 -18.83
CA ILE A 181 0.20 -2.76 -18.56
C ILE A 181 -0.71 -2.63 -19.79
N LYS A 182 -0.13 -2.39 -20.99
CA LYS A 182 -0.89 -2.28 -22.22
C LYS A 182 -1.75 -3.51 -22.48
N ASN A 183 -1.16 -4.69 -22.34
CA ASN A 183 -1.87 -5.98 -22.56
C ASN A 183 -3.01 -6.20 -21.56
N ILE A 184 -2.81 -5.79 -20.29
CA ILE A 184 -3.84 -5.92 -19.26
C ILE A 184 -4.98 -4.95 -19.50
N LEU A 185 -4.68 -3.69 -19.82
CA LEU A 185 -5.70 -2.68 -20.08
C LEU A 185 -6.59 -3.08 -21.27
N GLN A 186 -6.01 -3.62 -22.35
CA GLN A 186 -6.78 -4.15 -23.47
C GLN A 186 -7.76 -5.25 -23.08
N LYS A 187 -7.38 -6.14 -22.12
CA LYS A 187 -8.24 -7.23 -21.63
C LYS A 187 -9.31 -6.76 -20.63
N ILE A 188 -9.09 -5.68 -19.92
CA ILE A 188 -10.08 -5.14 -18.97
C ILE A 188 -11.11 -4.26 -19.70
N ASP A 189 -10.74 -3.71 -20.86
CA ASP A 189 -11.61 -2.85 -21.68
C ASP A 189 -12.60 -3.63 -22.53
N GLN A 190 -12.37 -4.93 -22.74
CA GLN A 190 -13.30 -5.88 -23.38
C GLN A 190 -14.37 -6.36 -22.38
#